data_f74fbdae70633654da47019786c1904a
#
_entry.id   f74fbdae70633654da47019786c1904a
#
_cell.length_a   1.000
_cell.length_b   1.000
_cell.length_c   1.000
_cell.angle_alpha   90.00
_cell.angle_beta   90.00
_cell.angle_gamma   90.00
#
_symmetry.space_group_name_H-M   'P 1'
#
loop_
_entity.id
_entity.type
_entity.pdbx_description
1 polymer ?
#
loop_
_entity_poly.entity_id
_entity_poly.type
_entity_poly.pdbx_seq_one_letter_code
_entity_poly.pdbx_strand_id
1 'polypeptide(L)'
;MRGRLKSLNDFDINMRRTKLGQSCLITVSLLFSIVVQGQDANRAFPFDHYPAGRVYKAKPAAPRLVTRNQREFRTVIRKGAAQGPNFAGHYTVVEWGCGSNCVVYAVVDSITGSVYDSDLPLINNAYPCGLSYKLESTLFVVESSQQIESTCVPAYYTWNGSRFVPVHSMPP
;
A
#
# COMPACT_ATOMS: atom_id res chain seq x y z
N MET A 1 -19.95 -58.32 37.20
CA MET A 1 -20.32 -57.64 38.46
C MET A 1 -20.77 -56.21 38.08
N ARG A 2 -21.97 -55.89 38.45
CA ARG A 2 -22.70 -54.66 38.10
C ARG A 2 -22.32 -53.55 39.07
N GLY A 3 -21.95 -52.37 38.58
CA GLY A 3 -21.79 -51.14 39.33
C GLY A 3 -22.56 -50.01 38.65
N ARG A 4 -23.68 -49.62 39.26
CA ARG A 4 -24.69 -48.66 38.77
C ARG A 4 -24.28 -47.27 39.20
N LEU A 5 -24.13 -46.32 38.27
CA LEU A 5 -23.97 -44.91 38.52
C LEU A 5 -25.34 -44.25 38.77
N LYS A 6 -25.45 -43.60 39.92
CA LYS A 6 -26.63 -42.82 40.34
C LYS A 6 -26.53 -41.39 39.80
N SER A 7 -27.64 -40.97 39.20
CA SER A 7 -28.02 -39.62 38.90
C SER A 7 -28.18 -38.79 40.19
N LEU A 8 -27.72 -37.55 40.15
CA LEU A 8 -28.07 -36.51 41.10
C LEU A 8 -28.55 -35.29 40.29
N ASN A 9 -29.85 -35.29 40.07
CA ASN A 9 -30.62 -34.07 39.82
C ASN A 9 -31.05 -33.53 41.16
N ASP A 10 -31.32 -32.25 41.18
CA ASP A 10 -32.03 -31.40 42.13
C ASP A 10 -31.12 -30.42 42.89
N PHE A 11 -31.11 -29.23 42.36
CA PHE A 11 -30.97 -28.06 43.20
C PHE A 11 -32.12 -27.08 42.87
N ASP A 12 -33.16 -27.25 43.70
CA ASP A 12 -34.33 -26.37 43.79
C ASP A 12 -33.90 -25.07 44.44
N ILE A 13 -33.95 -23.96 43.73
CA ILE A 13 -33.77 -22.61 44.29
C ILE A 13 -35.11 -21.95 44.44
N ASN A 14 -35.57 -22.00 45.66
CA ASN A 14 -36.76 -21.38 46.19
C ASN A 14 -36.69 -19.85 46.10
N MET A 15 -37.52 -19.29 45.24
CA MET A 15 -37.63 -17.84 44.99
C MET A 15 -38.56 -17.20 46.03
N ARG A 16 -37.98 -16.69 47.10
CA ARG A 16 -38.75 -15.80 48.02
C ARG A 16 -38.81 -14.37 47.45
N ARG A 17 -40.00 -13.98 47.03
CA ARG A 17 -40.33 -12.60 46.74
C ARG A 17 -40.24 -11.77 48.01
N THR A 18 -39.39 -10.76 48.03
CA THR A 18 -39.55 -9.60 48.91
C THR A 18 -39.68 -8.37 48.04
N LYS A 19 -40.89 -7.79 48.11
CA LYS A 19 -41.15 -6.42 47.66
C LYS A 19 -40.53 -5.50 48.70
N LEU A 20 -39.73 -4.51 48.29
CA LEU A 20 -39.78 -3.12 48.81
C LEU A 20 -38.70 -2.26 48.08
N GLY A 21 -39.14 -1.09 47.68
CA GLY A 21 -38.34 0.12 47.68
C GLY A 21 -37.69 0.51 46.35
N GLN A 22 -38.41 1.35 45.64
CA GLN A 22 -37.87 2.25 44.63
C GLN A 22 -36.66 3.00 45.17
N SER A 23 -35.53 2.89 44.45
CA SER A 23 -34.69 4.06 44.23
C SER A 23 -33.88 3.86 42.93
N CYS A 24 -34.29 4.60 41.97
CA CYS A 24 -33.74 4.68 40.66
C CYS A 24 -32.38 5.41 40.77
N LEU A 25 -31.29 4.68 40.69
CA LEU A 25 -29.99 5.23 40.33
C LEU A 25 -29.50 4.49 39.08
N ILE A 26 -29.94 5.02 37.96
CA ILE A 26 -29.37 4.68 36.67
C ILE A 26 -27.95 5.25 36.65
N THR A 27 -26.99 4.49 37.13
CA THR A 27 -25.60 4.71 36.79
C THR A 27 -25.43 4.30 35.32
N VAL A 28 -25.58 5.28 34.44
CA VAL A 28 -25.17 5.18 33.07
C VAL A 28 -23.64 5.04 33.10
N SER A 29 -23.20 3.80 33.15
CA SER A 29 -21.83 3.43 32.92
C SER A 29 -21.57 3.68 31.44
N LEU A 30 -21.15 4.89 31.11
CA LEU A 30 -20.55 5.23 29.83
C LEU A 30 -19.29 4.38 29.74
N LEU A 31 -19.44 3.17 29.22
CA LEU A 31 -18.33 2.42 28.63
C LEU A 31 -17.84 3.25 27.46
N PHE A 32 -16.90 4.12 27.75
CA PHE A 32 -16.06 4.76 26.77
C PHE A 32 -15.26 3.61 26.13
N SER A 33 -15.87 3.00 25.10
CA SER A 33 -15.14 2.13 24.19
C SER A 33 -14.09 3.03 23.56
N ILE A 34 -12.88 2.99 24.12
CA ILE A 34 -11.70 3.46 23.44
C ILE A 34 -11.57 2.53 22.24
N VAL A 35 -12.14 2.94 21.12
CA VAL A 35 -11.76 2.42 19.82
C VAL A 35 -10.32 2.83 19.68
N VAL A 36 -9.41 1.94 20.07
CA VAL A 36 -8.04 1.98 19.59
C VAL A 36 -8.17 1.79 18.09
N GLN A 37 -8.31 2.92 17.39
CA GLN A 37 -8.07 2.96 15.96
C GLN A 37 -6.63 2.51 15.82
N GLY A 38 -6.45 1.25 15.48
CA GLY A 38 -5.20 0.78 14.92
C GLY A 38 -4.89 1.79 13.82
N GLN A 39 -3.86 2.57 14.02
CA GLN A 39 -3.24 3.35 12.97
C GLN A 39 -2.58 2.33 12.03
N ASP A 40 -3.42 1.60 11.29
CA ASP A 40 -3.00 1.10 10.01
C ASP A 40 -2.55 2.36 9.28
N ALA A 41 -1.25 2.50 9.23
CA ALA A 41 -0.59 3.55 8.51
C ALA A 41 -0.89 3.36 7.01
N ASN A 42 -2.13 3.67 6.64
CA ASN A 42 -2.47 4.09 5.30
C ASN A 42 -1.82 5.45 5.17
N ARG A 43 -0.48 5.44 4.99
CA ARG A 43 0.32 6.65 4.82
C ARG A 43 -0.20 7.31 3.56
N ALA A 44 -1.13 8.23 3.74
CA ALA A 44 -1.73 8.97 2.64
C ALA A 44 -0.64 9.88 2.06
N PHE A 45 -0.02 9.46 0.96
CA PHE A 45 0.86 10.34 0.20
C PHE A 45 0.01 11.39 -0.53
N PRO A 46 0.47 12.63 -0.67
CA PRO A 46 -0.30 13.73 -1.24
C PRO A 46 -0.34 13.66 -2.78
N PHE A 47 -0.79 12.54 -3.33
CA PHE A 47 -0.89 12.32 -4.77
C PHE A 47 -1.76 13.38 -5.46
N ASP A 48 -2.79 13.87 -4.78
CA ASP A 48 -3.75 14.82 -5.33
C ASP A 48 -3.14 16.22 -5.55
N HIS A 49 -2.02 16.52 -4.89
CA HIS A 49 -1.28 17.78 -5.10
C HIS A 49 -0.38 17.74 -6.35
N TYR A 50 -0.24 16.58 -6.97
CA TYR A 50 0.60 16.37 -8.16
C TYR A 50 -0.21 15.72 -9.28
N PRO A 51 -1.27 16.38 -9.77
CA PRO A 51 -2.16 15.77 -10.76
C PRO A 51 -1.41 15.48 -12.06
N ALA A 52 -1.66 14.30 -12.62
CA ALA A 52 -1.25 13.97 -13.98
C ALA A 52 -2.15 14.65 -15.01
N GLY A 53 -1.69 14.66 -16.25
CA GLY A 53 -2.50 15.06 -17.38
C GLY A 53 -3.62 14.05 -17.71
N ARG A 54 -4.12 14.11 -18.95
CA ARG A 54 -5.17 13.20 -19.41
C ARG A 54 -4.71 11.73 -19.34
N VAL A 55 -5.56 10.89 -18.78
CA VAL A 55 -5.34 9.43 -18.77
C VAL A 55 -5.49 8.85 -20.18
N TYR A 56 -4.46 8.17 -20.63
CA TYR A 56 -4.43 7.46 -21.91
C TYR A 56 -5.16 6.13 -21.82
N LYS A 57 -6.13 5.91 -22.71
CA LYS A 57 -7.01 4.72 -22.70
C LYS A 57 -6.89 3.83 -23.93
N ALA A 58 -6.06 4.23 -24.90
CA ALA A 58 -5.87 3.43 -26.10
C ALA A 58 -4.86 2.30 -25.85
N LYS A 59 -4.69 1.43 -26.84
CA LYS A 59 -3.72 0.33 -26.77
C LYS A 59 -2.31 0.88 -26.61
N PRO A 60 -1.54 0.40 -25.61
CA PRO A 60 -0.17 0.85 -25.40
C PRO A 60 0.74 0.55 -26.60
N ALA A 61 1.62 1.49 -26.91
CA ALA A 61 2.69 1.28 -27.90
C ALA A 61 3.70 0.24 -27.39
N ALA A 62 4.25 -0.53 -28.31
CA ALA A 62 5.31 -1.49 -27.99
C ALA A 62 6.58 -0.77 -27.50
N PRO A 63 7.23 -1.24 -26.42
CA PRO A 63 8.45 -0.64 -25.90
C PRO A 63 9.60 -0.65 -26.90
N ARG A 64 10.24 0.50 -27.10
CA ARG A 64 11.43 0.69 -27.91
C ARG A 64 12.68 0.52 -27.05
N LEU A 65 13.27 -0.65 -27.09
CA LEU A 65 14.41 -1.02 -26.23
C LEU A 65 15.72 -0.58 -26.87
N VAL A 66 16.30 0.50 -26.39
CA VAL A 66 17.51 1.12 -26.99
C VAL A 66 18.78 0.82 -26.20
N THR A 67 18.72 0.66 -24.87
CA THR A 67 19.90 0.37 -24.04
C THR A 67 20.17 -1.14 -23.94
N ARG A 68 21.38 -1.51 -23.51
CA ARG A 68 21.72 -2.91 -23.23
C ARG A 68 20.84 -3.47 -22.11
N ASN A 69 20.68 -2.71 -21.03
CA ASN A 69 19.87 -3.06 -19.89
C ASN A 69 18.41 -3.35 -20.31
N GLN A 70 17.79 -2.47 -21.10
CA GLN A 70 16.42 -2.67 -21.59
C GLN A 70 16.29 -3.94 -22.45
N ARG A 71 17.29 -4.27 -23.24
CA ARG A 71 17.30 -5.51 -24.05
C ARG A 71 17.48 -6.76 -23.20
N GLU A 72 18.26 -6.67 -22.13
CA GLU A 72 18.44 -7.77 -21.16
C GLU A 72 17.11 -8.08 -20.47
N PHE A 73 16.39 -7.06 -20.00
CA PHE A 73 15.11 -7.20 -19.32
C PHE A 73 13.88 -7.08 -20.26
N ARG A 74 14.07 -7.28 -21.59
CA ARG A 74 13.02 -7.10 -22.61
C ARG A 74 11.70 -7.81 -22.31
N THR A 75 11.77 -9.00 -21.75
CA THR A 75 10.57 -9.83 -21.50
C THR A 75 9.69 -9.20 -20.43
N VAL A 76 10.26 -8.80 -19.30
CA VAL A 76 9.52 -8.17 -18.21
C VAL A 76 9.01 -6.78 -18.62
N ILE A 77 9.84 -5.98 -19.30
CA ILE A 77 9.45 -4.64 -19.78
C ILE A 77 8.28 -4.73 -20.76
N ARG A 78 8.34 -5.63 -21.75
CA ARG A 78 7.24 -5.81 -22.71
C ARG A 78 5.96 -6.31 -22.05
N LYS A 79 6.08 -7.28 -21.14
CA LYS A 79 4.93 -7.83 -20.41
C LYS A 79 4.26 -6.77 -19.52
N GLY A 80 5.06 -5.97 -18.80
CA GLY A 80 4.55 -4.92 -17.95
C GLY A 80 3.91 -3.79 -18.76
N ALA A 81 4.59 -3.29 -19.79
CA ALA A 81 4.06 -2.23 -20.65
C ALA A 81 2.75 -2.61 -21.36
N ALA A 82 2.53 -3.88 -21.67
CA ALA A 82 1.31 -4.36 -22.29
C ALA A 82 0.08 -4.27 -21.37
N GLN A 83 0.26 -4.10 -20.05
CA GLN A 83 -0.84 -3.90 -19.10
C GLN A 83 -1.47 -2.51 -19.21
N GLY A 84 -0.78 -1.56 -19.84
CA GLY A 84 -1.23 -0.18 -19.98
C GLY A 84 -0.74 0.73 -18.87
N PRO A 85 -1.10 2.03 -18.93
CA PRO A 85 -0.60 3.02 -18.00
C PRO A 85 -1.10 2.78 -16.56
N ASN A 86 -0.18 2.97 -15.61
CA ASN A 86 -0.44 2.90 -14.17
C ASN A 86 0.15 4.10 -13.42
N PHE A 87 0.78 5.06 -14.16
CA PHE A 87 1.48 6.20 -13.62
C PHE A 87 1.36 7.43 -14.52
N ALA A 88 1.28 8.62 -13.92
CA ALA A 88 1.37 9.94 -14.57
C ALA A 88 0.54 10.08 -15.87
N GLY A 89 -0.66 9.51 -15.89
CA GLY A 89 -1.63 9.62 -16.97
C GLY A 89 -1.42 8.68 -18.16
N HIS A 90 -0.18 8.47 -18.60
CA HIS A 90 0.10 7.63 -19.78
C HIS A 90 1.41 6.84 -19.69
N TYR A 91 2.02 6.80 -18.53
CA TYR A 91 3.22 6.01 -18.30
C TYR A 91 2.90 4.69 -17.60
N THR A 92 3.72 3.69 -17.86
CA THR A 92 3.68 2.40 -17.16
C THR A 92 4.99 2.22 -16.41
N VAL A 93 4.92 2.15 -15.09
CA VAL A 93 6.03 1.69 -14.25
C VAL A 93 6.06 0.17 -14.30
N VAL A 94 7.19 -0.38 -14.69
CA VAL A 94 7.44 -1.82 -14.75
C VAL A 94 8.53 -2.13 -13.75
N GLU A 95 8.24 -2.98 -12.78
CA GLU A 95 9.14 -3.36 -11.69
C GLU A 95 9.61 -4.80 -11.83
N TRP A 96 10.86 -5.08 -11.43
CA TRP A 96 11.37 -6.45 -11.33
C TRP A 96 12.47 -6.56 -10.27
N GLY A 97 12.66 -7.76 -9.77
CA GLY A 97 13.69 -8.06 -8.78
C GLY A 97 15.09 -8.13 -9.42
N CYS A 98 16.10 -7.65 -8.70
CA CYS A 98 17.52 -7.72 -9.06
C CYS A 98 18.35 -8.57 -8.09
N GLY A 99 17.70 -9.33 -7.22
CA GLY A 99 18.30 -10.17 -6.20
C GLY A 99 17.60 -10.02 -4.88
N SER A 100 18.23 -10.48 -3.79
CA SER A 100 17.67 -10.35 -2.43
C SER A 100 17.48 -8.88 -2.07
N ASN A 101 16.26 -8.50 -1.70
CA ASN A 101 15.90 -7.15 -1.26
C ASN A 101 16.21 -6.02 -2.28
N CYS A 102 16.20 -6.33 -3.55
CA CYS A 102 16.50 -5.36 -4.61
C CYS A 102 15.35 -5.31 -5.62
N VAL A 103 14.87 -4.11 -5.92
CA VAL A 103 13.90 -3.82 -6.99
C VAL A 103 14.48 -2.79 -7.94
N VAL A 104 14.37 -3.07 -9.22
CA VAL A 104 14.66 -2.18 -10.33
C VAL A 104 13.36 -1.89 -11.06
N TYR A 105 13.27 -0.75 -11.69
CA TYR A 105 12.11 -0.42 -12.49
C TYR A 105 12.50 0.38 -13.74
N ALA A 106 11.61 0.40 -14.70
CA ALA A 106 11.65 1.28 -15.84
C ALA A 106 10.30 1.97 -16.01
N VAL A 107 10.31 3.17 -16.57
CA VAL A 107 9.11 3.89 -16.96
C VAL A 107 8.93 3.79 -18.46
N VAL A 108 7.77 3.33 -18.91
CA VAL A 108 7.44 3.18 -20.33
C VAL A 108 6.34 4.17 -20.70
N ASP A 109 6.57 5.01 -21.69
CA ASP A 109 5.54 5.87 -22.27
C ASP A 109 4.60 5.02 -23.13
N SER A 110 3.36 4.88 -22.70
CA SER A 110 2.34 4.08 -23.39
C SER A 110 1.88 4.66 -24.73
N ILE A 111 2.16 5.95 -24.99
CA ILE A 111 1.83 6.61 -26.25
C ILE A 111 2.92 6.36 -27.29
N THR A 112 4.19 6.54 -26.91
CA THR A 112 5.32 6.53 -27.84
C THR A 112 6.13 5.22 -27.82
N GLY A 113 6.00 4.44 -26.74
CA GLY A 113 6.84 3.26 -26.49
C GLY A 113 8.25 3.60 -26.00
N SER A 114 8.54 4.86 -25.69
CA SER A 114 9.84 5.24 -25.12
C SER A 114 10.05 4.60 -23.76
N VAL A 115 11.25 4.09 -23.51
CA VAL A 115 11.62 3.44 -22.25
C VAL A 115 12.69 4.27 -21.56
N TYR A 116 12.43 4.62 -20.31
CA TYR A 116 13.32 5.36 -19.44
C TYR A 116 13.79 4.41 -18.34
N ASP A 117 15.10 4.18 -18.30
CA ASP A 117 15.71 3.41 -17.20
C ASP A 117 15.60 4.21 -15.89
N SER A 118 15.51 3.52 -14.76
CA SER A 118 15.50 4.17 -13.46
C SER A 118 16.79 4.95 -13.23
N ASP A 119 16.65 6.24 -12.91
CA ASP A 119 17.74 7.14 -12.51
C ASP A 119 17.80 7.34 -10.99
N LEU A 120 16.89 6.72 -10.24
CA LEU A 120 16.89 6.73 -8.79
C LEU A 120 17.70 5.57 -8.22
N PRO A 121 18.21 5.71 -6.99
CA PRO A 121 18.95 4.63 -6.33
C PRO A 121 18.14 3.34 -6.28
N LEU A 122 18.82 2.21 -6.44
CA LEU A 122 18.23 0.89 -6.24
C LEU A 122 17.63 0.81 -4.85
N ILE A 123 16.38 0.37 -4.78
CA ILE A 123 15.66 0.28 -3.51
C ILE A 123 16.07 -1.01 -2.84
N ASN A 124 16.63 -0.88 -1.65
CA ASN A 124 16.79 -2.00 -0.74
C ASN A 124 15.41 -2.28 -0.11
N ASN A 125 14.62 -3.13 -0.78
CA ASN A 125 13.28 -3.47 -0.35
C ASN A 125 13.33 -4.56 0.71
N ALA A 126 13.61 -4.17 1.96
CA ALA A 126 13.08 -4.99 3.04
C ALA A 126 11.58 -4.67 3.12
N TYR A 127 10.74 -5.68 2.80
CA TYR A 127 9.29 -5.58 3.09
C TYR A 127 9.09 -4.98 4.50
N PRO A 128 8.21 -3.97 4.68
CA PRO A 128 7.10 -3.57 3.81
C PRO A 128 7.35 -2.34 2.91
N CYS A 129 8.58 -1.88 2.76
CA CYS A 129 8.89 -0.68 1.97
C CYS A 129 8.84 -0.95 0.46
N GLY A 130 8.69 0.06 -0.37
CA GLY A 130 8.57 -0.12 -1.80
C GLY A 130 8.39 1.15 -2.60
N LEU A 131 7.72 1.01 -3.73
CA LEU A 131 7.32 2.11 -4.60
C LEU A 131 5.83 2.40 -4.42
N SER A 132 5.48 3.68 -4.39
CA SER A 132 4.09 4.11 -4.40
C SER A 132 3.88 5.17 -5.46
N TYR A 133 2.92 4.94 -6.33
CA TYR A 133 2.55 5.82 -7.45
C TYR A 133 1.10 5.60 -7.85
N LYS A 134 0.52 6.54 -8.59
CA LYS A 134 -0.85 6.44 -9.10
C LYS A 134 -0.94 6.89 -10.55
N LEU A 135 -1.92 6.35 -11.26
CA LEU A 135 -2.21 6.71 -12.65
C LEU A 135 -2.51 8.22 -12.80
N GLU A 136 -3.24 8.79 -11.87
CA GLU A 136 -3.70 10.17 -11.90
C GLU A 136 -2.69 11.18 -11.33
N SER A 137 -1.49 10.73 -10.93
CA SER A 137 -0.50 11.59 -10.29
C SER A 137 0.88 11.47 -10.91
N THR A 138 1.61 12.59 -10.98
CA THR A 138 3.02 12.64 -11.33
C THR A 138 3.94 12.37 -10.15
N LEU A 139 3.39 12.28 -8.91
CA LEU A 139 4.14 11.97 -7.71
C LEU A 139 4.58 10.49 -7.72
N PHE A 140 5.84 10.29 -7.43
CA PHE A 140 6.45 8.97 -7.27
C PHE A 140 7.17 8.92 -5.92
N VAL A 141 6.83 7.94 -5.10
CA VAL A 141 7.38 7.80 -3.76
C VAL A 141 8.23 6.55 -3.69
N VAL A 142 9.45 6.71 -3.23
CA VAL A 142 10.41 5.64 -2.97
C VAL A 142 10.52 5.48 -1.47
N GLU A 143 10.11 4.35 -0.94
CA GLU A 143 10.26 4.05 0.48
C GLU A 143 11.45 3.13 0.70
N SER A 144 12.45 3.62 1.40
CA SER A 144 13.62 2.82 1.79
C SER A 144 13.51 2.37 3.24
N SER A 145 13.89 1.11 3.52
CA SER A 145 13.95 0.63 4.89
C SER A 145 15.17 1.19 5.60
N GLN A 146 14.98 1.71 6.80
CA GLN A 146 16.08 2.00 7.71
C GLN A 146 16.42 0.72 8.51
N GLN A 147 17.67 0.30 8.45
CA GLN A 147 18.13 -0.98 9.01
C GLN A 147 17.92 -1.13 10.52
N ILE A 148 17.77 -0.04 11.25
CA ILE A 148 17.74 -0.06 12.73
C ILE A 148 16.32 -0.16 13.29
N GLU A 149 15.28 0.33 12.57
CA GLU A 149 13.94 0.45 13.13
C GLU A 149 12.84 -0.25 12.31
N SER A 150 13.15 -0.93 11.23
CA SER A 150 12.18 -1.50 10.29
C SER A 150 11.13 -0.49 9.80
N THR A 151 11.48 0.81 9.85
CA THR A 151 10.63 1.89 9.39
C THR A 151 10.92 2.25 7.95
N CYS A 152 9.87 2.53 7.18
CA CYS A 152 10.00 2.99 5.80
C CYS A 152 10.11 4.52 5.79
N VAL A 153 11.20 5.03 5.22
CA VAL A 153 11.39 6.47 5.04
C VAL A 153 11.08 6.83 3.59
N PRO A 154 10.05 7.65 3.33
CA PRO A 154 9.69 8.05 2.00
C PRO A 154 10.60 9.15 1.46
N ALA A 155 11.04 9.00 0.23
CA ALA A 155 11.61 10.04 -0.60
C ALA A 155 10.64 10.35 -1.75
N TYR A 156 10.42 11.62 -2.02
CA TYR A 156 9.39 12.08 -2.94
C TYR A 156 10.01 12.64 -4.22
N TYR A 157 9.43 12.25 -5.35
CA TYR A 157 9.86 12.69 -6.67
C TYR A 157 8.64 13.04 -7.52
N THR A 158 8.80 13.94 -8.47
CA THR A 158 7.83 14.18 -9.54
C THR A 158 8.39 13.75 -10.88
N TRP A 159 7.54 13.17 -11.71
CA TRP A 159 7.88 12.82 -13.09
C TRP A 159 7.66 14.02 -14.01
N ASN A 160 8.72 14.46 -14.70
CA ASN A 160 8.65 15.59 -15.63
C ASN A 160 8.45 15.21 -17.11
N GLY A 161 8.19 13.92 -17.38
CA GLY A 161 8.04 13.36 -18.73
C GLY A 161 9.27 12.63 -19.26
N SER A 162 10.42 12.72 -18.56
CA SER A 162 11.66 12.07 -18.98
C SER A 162 12.53 11.58 -17.83
N ARG A 163 12.41 12.18 -16.64
CA ARG A 163 13.18 11.83 -15.44
C ARG A 163 12.43 12.19 -14.18
N PHE A 164 12.87 11.63 -13.07
CA PHE A 164 12.40 11.98 -11.75
C PHE A 164 13.12 13.23 -11.21
N VAL A 165 12.35 14.14 -10.62
CA VAL A 165 12.85 15.38 -10.00
C VAL A 165 12.53 15.32 -8.52
N PRO A 166 13.51 15.47 -7.61
CA PRO A 166 13.26 15.45 -6.17
C PRO A 166 12.28 16.55 -5.73
N VAL A 167 11.39 16.19 -4.79
CA VAL A 167 10.51 17.14 -4.11
C VAL A 167 11.13 17.46 -2.75
N HIS A 168 11.58 18.71 -2.58
CA HIS A 168 12.27 19.15 -1.35
C HIS A 168 11.32 19.65 -0.26
N SER A 169 10.13 20.09 -0.63
CA SER A 169 9.10 20.55 0.31
C SER A 169 7.74 20.03 -0.15
N MET A 170 7.03 19.39 0.77
CA MET A 170 5.67 18.97 0.50
C MET A 170 4.73 20.15 0.72
N PRO A 171 3.69 20.32 -0.10
CA PRO A 171 2.63 21.27 0.20
C PRO A 171 1.96 20.91 1.53
N PRO A 172 1.53 21.89 2.29
CA PRO A 172 0.87 21.72 3.59
C PRO A 172 -0.47 20.97 3.45
#